data_0d5387f7f7430b61ecf48cb9cfab8e00
#
_entry.id   0d5387f7f7430b61ecf48cb9cfab8e00
#
_cell.length_a   1.000
_cell.length_b   1.000
_cell.length_c   1.000
_cell.angle_alpha   90.00
_cell.angle_beta   90.00
_cell.angle_gamma   90.00
#
_symmetry.space_group_name_H-M   'P 1'
#
loop_
_entity.id
_entity.type
_entity.pdbx_description
1 polymer ?
#
loop_
_entity_poly.entity_id
_entity_poly.type
_entity_poly.pdbx_seq_one_letter_code
_entity_poly.pdbx_strand_id
1 'polypeptide(L)'
;MNFFETSRQVTVLGAGMVGVSCALALQAKGWQVTLVDQRGPGEETSAGNAGVLSRSSLLPFNRPGLLQNLPRMLFKPGPSLQVRASALKHVDFMWRFLWHARRPSFDVTTVALDGLIQLSGGVHRTWMTQSALQHRLRENGWLWLFQNDAAWQGSAFSREVLQEFSVACDTLHAHDIQSLEPHLSTHFQHALWIKDAASVDNPSAVVKAYAEQFVKHGGVIQKAEVRALQKQPQGWQWVDANASPHWAPNLVVALGPWSESLLKASQLPSEFNAHMAFERGYHRHFKPVAGVTLQRPV
;
A
#
# COMPACT_ATOMS: atom_id res chain seq x y z
N MET A 1 38.94 -18.99 -14.90
CA MET A 1 37.49 -19.27 -14.81
C MET A 1 36.93 -18.38 -13.72
N ASN A 2 36.22 -17.30 -14.08
CA ASN A 2 35.63 -16.38 -13.13
C ASN A 2 34.36 -16.99 -12.54
N PHE A 3 34.43 -17.52 -11.34
CA PHE A 3 33.35 -18.20 -10.61
C PHE A 3 32.36 -17.23 -9.91
N PHE A 4 32.31 -15.96 -10.29
CA PHE A 4 31.41 -14.96 -9.70
C PHE A 4 30.59 -14.20 -10.74
N GLU A 5 30.09 -14.86 -11.77
CA GLU A 5 28.87 -14.36 -12.39
C GLU A 5 27.71 -14.66 -11.42
N THR A 6 27.42 -13.72 -10.54
CA THR A 6 26.21 -13.78 -9.72
C THR A 6 25.03 -13.93 -10.67
N SER A 7 24.42 -15.09 -10.66
CA SER A 7 23.26 -15.39 -11.49
C SER A 7 22.23 -14.27 -11.34
N ARG A 8 21.95 -13.52 -12.44
CA ARG A 8 20.91 -12.47 -12.48
C ARG A 8 19.51 -13.09 -12.58
N GLN A 9 19.28 -14.16 -11.82
CA GLN A 9 17.99 -14.82 -11.71
C GLN A 9 17.39 -14.51 -10.34
N VAL A 10 16.09 -14.21 -10.31
CA VAL A 10 15.36 -13.92 -9.07
C VAL A 10 13.94 -14.45 -9.15
N THR A 11 13.49 -15.05 -8.05
CA THR A 11 12.08 -15.40 -7.86
C THR A 11 11.42 -14.37 -6.95
N VAL A 12 10.30 -13.80 -7.38
CA VAL A 12 9.47 -12.87 -6.61
C VAL A 12 8.22 -13.62 -6.16
N LEU A 13 8.00 -13.73 -4.87
CA LEU A 13 6.84 -14.40 -4.28
C LEU A 13 5.75 -13.36 -3.98
N GLY A 14 4.61 -13.53 -4.61
CA GLY A 14 3.45 -12.64 -4.54
C GLY A 14 3.31 -11.73 -5.78
N ALA A 15 2.17 -11.80 -6.46
CA ALA A 15 1.83 -11.00 -7.63
C ALA A 15 0.81 -9.88 -7.32
N GLY A 16 0.87 -9.33 -6.10
CA GLY A 16 0.22 -8.07 -5.77
C GLY A 16 0.96 -6.87 -6.40
N MET A 17 0.49 -5.65 -6.15
CA MET A 17 1.10 -4.42 -6.68
C MET A 17 2.61 -4.36 -6.40
N VAL A 18 3.04 -4.68 -5.17
CA VAL A 18 4.47 -4.64 -4.80
C VAL A 18 5.27 -5.68 -5.58
N GLY A 19 4.81 -6.92 -5.63
CA GLY A 19 5.54 -8.01 -6.31
C GLY A 19 5.67 -7.79 -7.81
N VAL A 20 4.60 -7.39 -8.48
CA VAL A 20 4.64 -7.07 -9.92
C VAL A 20 5.54 -5.86 -10.19
N SER A 21 5.50 -4.84 -9.32
CA SER A 21 6.39 -3.68 -9.44
C SER A 21 7.86 -4.06 -9.26
N CYS A 22 8.18 -4.90 -8.27
CA CYS A 22 9.54 -5.45 -8.09
C CYS A 22 9.98 -6.24 -9.33
N ALA A 23 9.11 -7.09 -9.87
CA ALA A 23 9.41 -7.90 -11.04
C ALA A 23 9.74 -7.04 -12.26
N LEU A 24 8.91 -6.02 -12.56
CA LEU A 24 9.17 -5.08 -13.66
C LEU A 24 10.48 -4.30 -13.47
N ALA A 25 10.72 -3.80 -12.25
CA ALA A 25 11.92 -3.02 -11.96
C ALA A 25 13.20 -3.86 -12.06
N LEU A 26 13.17 -5.11 -11.61
CA LEU A 26 14.28 -6.05 -11.73
C LEU A 26 14.52 -6.44 -13.20
N GLN A 27 13.45 -6.74 -13.95
CA GLN A 27 13.52 -7.05 -15.36
C GLN A 27 14.14 -5.89 -16.17
N ALA A 28 13.74 -4.65 -15.90
CA ALA A 28 14.31 -3.45 -16.52
C ALA A 28 15.82 -3.28 -16.23
N LYS A 29 16.32 -3.91 -15.15
CA LYS A 29 17.75 -3.98 -14.81
C LYS A 29 18.46 -5.22 -15.36
N GLY A 30 17.83 -5.97 -16.25
CA GLY A 30 18.40 -7.15 -16.91
C GLY A 30 18.38 -8.43 -16.05
N TRP A 31 17.50 -8.51 -15.04
CA TRP A 31 17.28 -9.75 -14.30
C TRP A 31 16.30 -10.66 -15.02
N GLN A 32 16.58 -11.95 -14.96
CA GLN A 32 15.60 -12.99 -15.31
C GLN A 32 14.69 -13.21 -14.11
N VAL A 33 13.42 -12.87 -14.24
CA VAL A 33 12.48 -12.85 -13.13
C VAL A 33 11.40 -13.88 -13.31
N THR A 34 11.18 -14.72 -12.27
CA THR A 34 10.00 -15.57 -12.11
C THR A 34 9.11 -14.98 -11.01
N LEU A 35 7.86 -14.69 -11.33
CA LEU A 35 6.86 -14.20 -10.40
C LEU A 35 5.94 -15.36 -9.99
N VAL A 36 5.84 -15.64 -8.70
CA VAL A 36 5.06 -16.76 -8.16
C VAL A 36 3.89 -16.26 -7.34
N ASP A 37 2.69 -16.74 -7.63
CA ASP A 37 1.48 -16.39 -6.87
C ASP A 37 0.48 -17.56 -6.88
N GLN A 38 -0.28 -17.70 -5.81
CA GLN A 38 -1.26 -18.79 -5.67
C GLN A 38 -2.52 -18.58 -6.53
N ARG A 39 -2.95 -17.33 -6.74
CA ARG A 39 -4.18 -16.99 -7.48
C ARG A 39 -3.89 -16.33 -8.81
N GLY A 40 -3.01 -15.34 -8.81
CA GLY A 40 -2.65 -14.58 -9.98
C GLY A 40 -2.50 -13.08 -9.69
N PRO A 41 -2.05 -12.30 -10.68
CA PRO A 41 -1.78 -10.88 -10.50
C PRO A 41 -3.01 -10.08 -10.04
N GLY A 42 -2.86 -9.36 -8.91
CA GLY A 42 -3.86 -8.41 -8.42
C GLY A 42 -5.15 -9.02 -7.89
N GLU A 43 -5.19 -10.31 -7.56
CA GLU A 43 -6.43 -11.01 -7.14
C GLU A 43 -6.73 -10.90 -5.63
N GLU A 44 -5.78 -10.40 -4.82
CA GLU A 44 -5.93 -10.33 -3.37
C GLU A 44 -6.03 -8.87 -2.87
N THR A 45 -5.22 -8.46 -1.90
CA THR A 45 -5.26 -7.13 -1.27
C THR A 45 -5.23 -5.98 -2.27
N SER A 46 -4.54 -6.15 -3.41
CA SER A 46 -4.49 -5.13 -4.46
C SER A 46 -5.84 -4.93 -5.16
N ALA A 47 -6.71 -5.96 -5.24
CA ALA A 47 -8.06 -5.82 -5.79
C ALA A 47 -8.98 -4.99 -4.87
N GLY A 48 -8.78 -5.10 -3.56
CA GLY A 48 -9.58 -4.40 -2.55
C GLY A 48 -9.07 -2.99 -2.20
N ASN A 49 -8.08 -2.48 -2.92
CA ASN A 49 -7.51 -1.16 -2.67
C ASN A 49 -8.44 -0.04 -3.17
N ALA A 50 -8.44 1.11 -2.47
CA ALA A 50 -9.23 2.28 -2.87
C ALA A 50 -8.74 2.99 -4.15
N GLY A 51 -7.54 2.64 -4.63
CA GLY A 51 -6.99 3.19 -5.87
C GLY A 51 -6.51 4.64 -5.78
N VAL A 52 -6.30 5.18 -4.60
CA VAL A 52 -5.80 6.54 -4.41
C VAL A 52 -4.29 6.54 -4.37
N LEU A 53 -3.67 7.37 -5.20
CA LEU A 53 -2.24 7.66 -5.26
C LEU A 53 -2.03 9.06 -4.70
N SER A 54 -1.60 9.18 -3.45
CA SER A 54 -1.51 10.48 -2.79
C SER A 54 -0.25 10.63 -1.99
N ARG A 55 0.41 11.77 -2.14
CA ARG A 55 1.55 12.15 -1.34
C ARG A 55 1.20 12.38 0.13
N SER A 56 -0.07 12.67 0.45
CA SER A 56 -0.54 12.75 1.84
C SER A 56 -0.43 11.44 2.63
N SER A 57 -0.20 10.30 1.94
CA SER A 57 0.11 9.02 2.57
C SER A 57 1.48 8.97 3.28
N LEU A 58 2.27 10.06 3.23
CA LEU A 58 3.48 10.25 4.05
C LEU A 58 3.17 10.28 5.56
N LEU A 59 1.91 10.51 5.95
CA LEU A 59 1.45 10.52 7.35
C LEU A 59 1.23 9.09 7.85
N PRO A 60 2.10 8.52 8.70
CA PRO A 60 1.87 7.20 9.26
C PRO A 60 0.73 7.19 10.29
N PHE A 61 0.08 6.04 10.47
CA PHE A 61 -1.00 5.89 11.45
C PHE A 61 -0.55 6.16 12.89
N ASN A 62 0.67 5.74 13.24
CA ASN A 62 1.27 5.93 14.56
C ASN A 62 1.89 7.32 14.70
N ARG A 63 1.04 8.33 14.67
CA ARG A 63 1.44 9.75 14.77
C ARG A 63 1.45 10.27 16.21
N PRO A 64 2.17 11.37 16.50
CA PRO A 64 2.09 12.06 17.77
C PRO A 64 0.64 12.38 18.15
N GLY A 65 0.33 12.27 19.44
CA GLY A 65 -1.04 12.42 19.95
C GLY A 65 -1.86 11.13 19.98
N LEU A 66 -1.41 10.04 19.33
CA LEU A 66 -2.10 8.75 19.41
C LEU A 66 -2.26 8.26 20.85
N LEU A 67 -1.19 8.37 21.66
CA LEU A 67 -1.23 7.98 23.07
C LEU A 67 -2.26 8.76 23.90
N GLN A 68 -2.41 10.05 23.63
CA GLN A 68 -3.41 10.89 24.29
C GLN A 68 -4.83 10.51 23.93
N ASN A 69 -5.05 10.03 22.73
CA ASN A 69 -6.35 9.61 22.21
C ASN A 69 -6.66 8.12 22.48
N LEU A 70 -5.69 7.33 22.92
CA LEU A 70 -5.83 5.90 23.14
C LEU A 70 -6.99 5.54 24.10
N PRO A 71 -7.17 6.19 25.26
CA PRO A 71 -8.32 5.91 26.13
C PRO A 71 -9.66 6.14 25.40
N ARG A 72 -9.76 7.24 24.65
CA ARG A 72 -10.97 7.55 23.87
C ARG A 72 -11.25 6.49 22.82
N MET A 73 -10.23 5.99 22.14
CA MET A 73 -10.36 4.95 21.11
C MET A 73 -10.78 3.60 21.69
N LEU A 74 -10.33 3.27 22.91
CA LEU A 74 -10.68 2.01 23.60
C LEU A 74 -12.09 2.06 24.22
N PHE A 75 -12.49 3.18 24.82
CA PHE A 75 -13.77 3.31 25.54
C PHE A 75 -14.92 3.85 24.68
N LYS A 76 -14.62 4.55 23.59
CA LYS A 76 -15.59 5.04 22.60
C LYS A 76 -15.07 4.75 21.20
N PRO A 77 -15.11 3.48 20.75
CA PRO A 77 -14.63 3.12 19.42
C PRO A 77 -15.45 3.90 18.39
N GLY A 78 -14.74 4.66 17.55
CA GLY A 78 -15.33 5.34 16.41
C GLY A 78 -15.68 4.36 15.29
N PRO A 79 -16.52 4.77 14.32
CA PRO A 79 -16.87 3.92 13.19
C PRO A 79 -15.68 3.56 12.28
N SER A 80 -14.59 4.33 12.37
CA SER A 80 -13.43 4.21 11.47
C SER A 80 -12.35 3.22 11.93
N LEU A 81 -12.27 2.91 13.24
CA LEU A 81 -11.28 1.95 13.75
C LEU A 81 -11.85 1.20 14.96
N GLN A 82 -11.86 -0.13 14.87
CA GLN A 82 -12.23 -1.02 15.96
C GLN A 82 -11.07 -1.95 16.30
N VAL A 83 -10.57 -1.85 17.53
CA VAL A 83 -9.55 -2.76 18.06
C VAL A 83 -10.25 -4.01 18.61
N ARG A 84 -9.96 -5.17 18.02
CA ARG A 84 -10.50 -6.44 18.50
C ARG A 84 -9.66 -6.98 19.65
N ALA A 85 -10.26 -7.74 20.55
CA ALA A 85 -9.55 -8.41 21.65
C ALA A 85 -8.40 -9.31 21.18
N SER A 86 -8.48 -9.84 19.95
CA SER A 86 -7.38 -10.59 19.33
C SER A 86 -6.09 -9.77 19.13
N ALA A 87 -6.18 -8.43 19.09
CA ALA A 87 -5.00 -7.56 19.03
C ALA A 87 -4.11 -7.69 20.27
N LEU A 88 -4.67 -8.11 21.42
CA LEU A 88 -3.91 -8.39 22.63
C LEU A 88 -2.91 -9.54 22.46
N LYS A 89 -3.05 -10.38 21.45
CA LYS A 89 -2.07 -11.41 21.11
C LYS A 89 -0.79 -10.84 20.47
N HIS A 90 -0.82 -9.59 20.03
CA HIS A 90 0.28 -8.89 19.35
C HIS A 90 0.86 -7.78 20.23
N VAL A 91 1.09 -8.06 21.51
CA VAL A 91 1.59 -7.06 22.47
C VAL A 91 2.92 -6.45 22.03
N ASP A 92 3.83 -7.25 21.48
CA ASP A 92 5.13 -6.77 20.97
C ASP A 92 4.94 -5.74 19.83
N PHE A 93 4.06 -6.05 18.88
CA PHE A 93 3.71 -5.10 17.82
C PHE A 93 3.09 -3.83 18.39
N MET A 94 2.12 -3.95 19.30
CA MET A 94 1.45 -2.79 19.91
C MET A 94 2.42 -1.90 20.67
N TRP A 95 3.35 -2.50 21.42
CA TRP A 95 4.38 -1.74 22.11
C TRP A 95 5.29 -0.98 21.13
N ARG A 96 5.79 -1.63 20.08
CA ARG A 96 6.60 -1.00 19.02
C ARG A 96 5.82 0.11 18.31
N PHE A 97 4.57 -0.16 17.97
CA PHE A 97 3.69 0.79 17.30
C PHE A 97 3.51 2.07 18.12
N LEU A 98 3.24 1.95 19.42
CA LEU A 98 3.11 3.08 20.34
C LEU A 98 4.47 3.77 20.60
N TRP A 99 5.54 3.01 20.71
CA TRP A 99 6.88 3.55 20.87
C TRP A 99 7.30 4.43 19.68
N HIS A 100 6.97 4.02 18.49
CA HIS A 100 7.24 4.75 17.24
C HIS A 100 6.21 5.87 16.95
N ALA A 101 5.18 6.04 17.77
CA ALA A 101 4.26 7.18 17.68
C ALA A 101 4.85 8.50 18.24
N ARG A 102 6.09 8.48 18.76
CA ARG A 102 6.77 9.67 19.28
C ARG A 102 7.31 10.53 18.14
N ARG A 103 7.36 11.83 18.37
CA ARG A 103 7.77 12.84 17.38
C ARG A 103 9.08 12.47 16.63
N PRO A 104 10.20 12.09 17.29
CA PRO A 104 11.45 11.77 16.55
C PRO A 104 11.30 10.59 15.59
N SER A 105 10.59 9.52 15.98
CA SER A 105 10.35 8.38 15.11
C SER A 105 9.38 8.72 13.96
N PHE A 106 8.37 9.52 14.26
CA PHE A 106 7.42 10.02 13.27
C PHE A 106 8.13 10.82 12.18
N ASP A 107 8.98 11.78 12.56
CA ASP A 107 9.67 12.65 11.61
C ASP A 107 10.59 11.85 10.65
N VAL A 108 11.39 10.92 11.19
CA VAL A 108 12.23 10.02 10.37
C VAL A 108 11.38 9.17 9.42
N THR A 109 10.27 8.62 9.91
CA THR A 109 9.38 7.79 9.09
C THR A 109 8.72 8.60 7.99
N THR A 110 8.26 9.80 8.30
CA THR A 110 7.59 10.70 7.34
C THR A 110 8.53 11.10 6.20
N VAL A 111 9.78 11.45 6.51
CA VAL A 111 10.82 11.77 5.50
C VAL A 111 11.06 10.56 4.59
N ALA A 112 11.23 9.37 5.17
CA ALA A 112 11.46 8.15 4.39
C ALA A 112 10.25 7.81 3.49
N LEU A 113 9.03 7.93 4.01
CA LEU A 113 7.80 7.69 3.26
C LEU A 113 7.62 8.71 2.13
N ASP A 114 7.89 9.99 2.36
CA ASP A 114 7.76 11.01 1.33
C ASP A 114 8.63 10.71 0.12
N GLY A 115 9.90 10.34 0.32
CA GLY A 115 10.81 9.97 -0.77
C GLY A 115 10.30 8.75 -1.55
N LEU A 116 9.82 7.71 -0.86
CA LEU A 116 9.27 6.51 -1.49
C LEU A 116 7.99 6.80 -2.27
N ILE A 117 7.08 7.61 -1.72
CA ILE A 117 5.80 7.94 -2.36
C ILE A 117 6.02 8.79 -3.61
N GLN A 118 6.92 9.77 -3.57
CA GLN A 118 7.27 10.58 -4.75
C GLN A 118 7.83 9.71 -5.87
N LEU A 119 8.78 8.80 -5.53
CA LEU A 119 9.32 7.85 -6.49
C LEU A 119 8.22 6.95 -7.07
N SER A 120 7.37 6.39 -6.20
CA SER A 120 6.24 5.54 -6.60
C SER A 120 5.30 6.24 -7.57
N GLY A 121 4.91 7.49 -7.28
CA GLY A 121 4.02 8.27 -8.14
C GLY A 121 4.59 8.47 -9.56
N GLY A 122 5.87 8.78 -9.67
CA GLY A 122 6.55 8.92 -10.96
C GLY A 122 6.62 7.61 -11.75
N VAL A 123 6.97 6.51 -11.07
CA VAL A 123 7.04 5.18 -11.67
C VAL A 123 5.66 4.71 -12.16
N HIS A 124 4.61 4.90 -11.36
CA HIS A 124 3.25 4.53 -11.76
C HIS A 124 2.79 5.29 -13.01
N ARG A 125 3.00 6.60 -13.10
CA ARG A 125 2.64 7.37 -14.30
C ARG A 125 3.36 6.85 -15.55
N THR A 126 4.66 6.55 -15.42
CA THR A 126 5.45 5.98 -16.51
C THR A 126 4.90 4.63 -16.95
N TRP A 127 4.67 3.70 -16.04
CA TRP A 127 4.20 2.36 -16.38
C TRP A 127 2.75 2.34 -16.87
N MET A 128 1.89 3.20 -16.34
CA MET A 128 0.53 3.35 -16.86
C MET A 128 0.52 3.83 -18.31
N THR A 129 1.45 4.74 -18.66
CA THR A 129 1.64 5.16 -20.05
C THR A 129 2.10 4.00 -20.93
N GLN A 130 3.11 3.27 -20.49
CA GLN A 130 3.64 2.11 -21.23
C GLN A 130 2.62 0.97 -21.39
N SER A 131 1.70 0.84 -20.43
CA SER A 131 0.64 -0.18 -20.44
C SER A 131 -0.68 0.31 -21.05
N ALA A 132 -0.71 1.50 -21.68
CA ALA A 132 -1.90 2.14 -22.24
C ALA A 132 -3.06 2.30 -21.24
N LEU A 133 -2.75 2.55 -19.98
CA LEU A 133 -3.71 2.68 -18.88
C LEU A 133 -4.01 4.12 -18.46
N GLN A 134 -3.57 5.12 -19.23
CA GLN A 134 -3.79 6.55 -18.87
C GLN A 134 -5.27 6.88 -18.69
N HIS A 135 -6.16 6.21 -19.46
CA HIS A 135 -7.61 6.39 -19.36
C HIS A 135 -8.19 5.97 -18.00
N ARG A 136 -7.45 5.18 -17.19
CA ARG A 136 -7.84 4.78 -15.84
C ARG A 136 -7.31 5.71 -14.76
N LEU A 137 -6.34 6.56 -15.08
CA LEU A 137 -5.75 7.51 -14.16
C LEU A 137 -6.55 8.82 -14.18
N ARG A 138 -6.96 9.28 -13.01
CA ARG A 138 -7.63 10.56 -12.81
C ARG A 138 -6.77 11.42 -11.90
N GLU A 139 -6.25 12.52 -12.43
CA GLU A 139 -5.39 13.47 -11.71
C GLU A 139 -6.18 14.69 -11.26
N ASN A 140 -7.24 14.46 -10.48
CA ASN A 140 -8.19 15.47 -10.03
C ASN A 140 -8.19 15.71 -8.52
N GLY A 141 -7.20 15.17 -7.84
CA GLY A 141 -7.02 15.32 -6.40
C GLY A 141 -7.87 14.36 -5.57
N TRP A 142 -7.78 14.55 -4.26
CA TRP A 142 -8.52 13.81 -3.23
C TRP A 142 -9.05 14.78 -2.18
N LEU A 143 -10.32 14.64 -1.77
CA LEU A 143 -10.94 15.46 -0.74
C LEU A 143 -10.96 14.74 0.61
N TRP A 144 -10.35 15.31 1.63
CA TRP A 144 -10.58 14.91 3.01
C TRP A 144 -11.74 15.73 3.58
N LEU A 145 -12.88 15.07 3.75
CA LEU A 145 -14.08 15.68 4.28
C LEU A 145 -14.13 15.58 5.81
N PHE A 146 -14.51 16.66 6.46
CA PHE A 146 -14.63 16.71 7.91
C PHE A 146 -16.10 16.88 8.32
N GLN A 147 -16.58 15.98 9.18
CA GLN A 147 -17.98 15.94 9.60
C GLN A 147 -18.39 17.11 10.48
N ASN A 148 -17.44 17.73 11.19
CA ASN A 148 -17.67 18.84 12.11
C ASN A 148 -16.38 19.60 12.41
N ASP A 149 -16.53 20.75 13.08
CA ASP A 149 -15.39 21.60 13.47
C ASP A 149 -14.38 20.89 14.37
N ALA A 150 -14.84 20.04 15.27
CA ALA A 150 -13.93 19.27 16.13
C ALA A 150 -13.01 18.32 15.34
N ALA A 151 -13.56 17.67 14.30
CA ALA A 151 -12.77 16.82 13.38
C ALA A 151 -11.78 17.67 12.57
N TRP A 152 -12.22 18.84 12.10
CA TRP A 152 -11.36 19.80 11.39
C TRP A 152 -10.21 20.30 12.28
N GLN A 153 -10.49 20.75 13.49
CA GLN A 153 -9.47 21.19 14.45
C GLN A 153 -8.51 20.02 14.81
N GLY A 154 -9.05 18.83 15.01
CA GLY A 154 -8.25 17.62 15.27
C GLY A 154 -7.30 17.23 14.14
N SER A 155 -7.48 17.75 12.94
CA SER A 155 -6.62 17.52 11.78
C SER A 155 -5.43 18.51 11.68
N ALA A 156 -5.34 19.52 12.58
CA ALA A 156 -4.35 20.60 12.50
C ALA A 156 -2.91 20.07 12.34
N PHE A 157 -2.49 19.14 13.20
CA PHE A 157 -1.18 18.53 13.10
C PHE A 157 -0.91 17.88 11.72
N SER A 158 -1.89 17.17 11.16
CA SER A 158 -1.74 16.55 9.84
C SER A 158 -1.58 17.60 8.75
N ARG A 159 -2.34 18.69 8.80
CA ARG A 159 -2.25 19.79 7.84
C ARG A 159 -0.91 20.53 7.93
N GLU A 160 -0.40 20.75 9.15
CA GLU A 160 0.93 21.34 9.36
C GLU A 160 2.02 20.47 8.72
N VAL A 161 1.99 19.17 8.94
CA VAL A 161 2.97 18.24 8.34
C VAL A 161 2.85 18.25 6.80
N LEU A 162 1.65 18.21 6.24
CA LEU A 162 1.48 18.30 4.78
C LEU A 162 2.05 19.61 4.21
N GLN A 163 1.87 20.72 4.91
CA GLN A 163 2.44 22.01 4.54
C GLN A 163 3.97 21.99 4.66
N GLU A 164 4.54 21.45 5.74
CA GLU A 164 5.99 21.29 5.94
C GLU A 164 6.64 20.52 4.78
N PHE A 165 5.98 19.47 4.30
CA PHE A 165 6.45 18.68 3.14
C PHE A 165 6.02 19.27 1.78
N SER A 166 5.45 20.48 1.76
CA SER A 166 4.99 21.14 0.53
C SER A 166 4.05 20.27 -0.32
N VAL A 167 3.17 19.51 0.33
CA VAL A 167 2.08 18.81 -0.35
C VAL A 167 1.06 19.84 -0.82
N ALA A 168 0.73 19.82 -2.11
CA ALA A 168 -0.19 20.79 -2.69
C ALA A 168 -1.62 20.56 -2.18
N CYS A 169 -2.07 21.37 -1.23
CA CYS A 169 -3.42 21.28 -0.66
C CYS A 169 -4.05 22.66 -0.43
N ASP A 170 -5.37 22.72 -0.61
CA ASP A 170 -6.20 23.87 -0.31
C ASP A 170 -7.25 23.53 0.75
N THR A 171 -7.48 24.46 1.67
CA THR A 171 -8.64 24.40 2.57
C THR A 171 -9.89 24.87 1.84
N LEU A 172 -10.94 24.06 1.89
CA LEU A 172 -12.23 24.36 1.28
C LEU A 172 -13.31 24.53 2.34
N HIS A 173 -14.20 25.49 2.13
CA HIS A 173 -15.40 25.70 2.90
C HIS A 173 -16.65 25.19 2.15
N ALA A 174 -17.81 25.20 2.78
CA ALA A 174 -19.04 24.61 2.27
C ALA A 174 -19.36 25.01 0.81
N HIS A 175 -19.21 26.27 0.44
CA HIS A 175 -19.45 26.74 -0.92
C HIS A 175 -18.47 26.12 -1.93
N ASP A 176 -17.18 26.06 -1.58
CA ASP A 176 -16.13 25.52 -2.46
C ASP A 176 -16.32 24.03 -2.66
N ILE A 177 -16.68 23.30 -1.57
CA ILE A 177 -16.98 21.87 -1.60
C ILE A 177 -18.13 21.60 -2.57
N GLN A 178 -19.24 22.36 -2.47
CA GLN A 178 -20.39 22.21 -3.36
C GLN A 178 -20.09 22.58 -4.82
N SER A 179 -19.21 23.56 -5.03
CA SER A 179 -18.76 23.94 -6.37
C SER A 179 -17.90 22.85 -7.02
N LEU A 180 -17.04 22.19 -6.23
CA LEU A 180 -16.15 21.12 -6.69
C LEU A 180 -16.87 19.78 -6.87
N GLU A 181 -17.80 19.46 -5.97
CA GLU A 181 -18.54 18.20 -5.91
C GLU A 181 -20.04 18.50 -5.61
N PRO A 182 -20.82 18.90 -6.62
CA PRO A 182 -22.20 19.32 -6.44
C PRO A 182 -23.12 18.23 -5.83
N HIS A 183 -22.72 16.98 -5.93
CA HIS A 183 -23.51 15.85 -5.43
C HIS A 183 -23.12 15.41 -4.01
N LEU A 184 -22.16 16.07 -3.37
CA LEU A 184 -21.89 15.84 -1.96
C LEU A 184 -22.98 16.45 -1.08
N SER A 185 -23.19 15.85 0.09
CA SER A 185 -24.07 16.39 1.11
C SER A 185 -23.61 17.78 1.57
N THR A 186 -24.53 18.72 1.71
CA THR A 186 -24.29 20.05 2.29
C THR A 186 -23.89 20.02 3.78
N HIS A 187 -23.89 18.85 4.38
CA HIS A 187 -23.47 18.64 5.77
C HIS A 187 -22.00 18.97 6.00
N PHE A 188 -21.14 18.79 4.98
CA PHE A 188 -19.70 19.03 5.11
C PHE A 188 -19.39 20.53 5.02
N GLN A 189 -18.82 21.08 6.10
CA GLN A 189 -18.47 22.49 6.20
C GLN A 189 -16.99 22.76 5.94
N HIS A 190 -16.15 21.75 6.10
CA HIS A 190 -14.70 21.82 5.90
C HIS A 190 -14.20 20.63 5.10
N ALA A 191 -13.28 20.90 4.18
CA ALA A 191 -12.50 19.88 3.49
C ALA A 191 -11.05 20.33 3.31
N LEU A 192 -10.15 19.36 3.14
CA LEU A 192 -8.80 19.59 2.64
C LEU A 192 -8.71 18.93 1.25
N TRP A 193 -8.46 19.72 0.22
CA TRP A 193 -8.24 19.22 -1.13
C TRP A 193 -6.75 18.97 -1.36
N ILE A 194 -6.36 17.69 -1.46
CA ILE A 194 -5.02 17.27 -1.82
C ILE A 194 -4.93 17.29 -3.35
N LYS A 195 -4.33 18.32 -3.92
CA LYS A 195 -4.39 18.61 -5.37
C LYS A 195 -3.53 17.70 -6.22
N ASP A 196 -2.39 17.26 -5.71
CA ASP A 196 -1.43 16.39 -6.39
C ASP A 196 -1.77 14.89 -6.29
N ALA A 197 -2.89 14.56 -5.65
CA ALA A 197 -3.38 13.20 -5.59
C ALA A 197 -4.00 12.77 -6.93
N ALA A 198 -3.84 11.50 -7.24
CA ALA A 198 -4.48 10.84 -8.37
C ALA A 198 -5.26 9.62 -7.88
N SER A 199 -6.13 9.11 -8.73
CA SER A 199 -6.87 7.88 -8.45
C SER A 199 -6.98 6.99 -9.68
N VAL A 200 -7.15 5.68 -9.44
CA VAL A 200 -7.45 4.71 -10.49
C VAL A 200 -8.80 4.06 -10.21
N ASP A 201 -9.56 3.82 -11.25
CA ASP A 201 -10.90 3.24 -11.17
C ASP A 201 -10.91 1.74 -10.85
N ASN A 202 -9.81 1.04 -11.17
CA ASN A 202 -9.69 -0.40 -10.95
C ASN A 202 -8.24 -0.81 -10.66
N PRO A 203 -7.83 -0.84 -9.38
CA PRO A 203 -6.48 -1.24 -8.99
C PRO A 203 -6.07 -2.63 -9.45
N SER A 204 -6.99 -3.61 -9.45
CA SER A 204 -6.70 -4.96 -9.95
C SER A 204 -6.35 -4.95 -11.44
N ALA A 205 -7.08 -4.19 -12.26
CA ALA A 205 -6.78 -4.05 -13.68
C ALA A 205 -5.41 -3.43 -13.93
N VAL A 206 -4.98 -2.47 -13.09
CA VAL A 206 -3.63 -1.89 -13.17
C VAL A 206 -2.56 -2.95 -12.91
N VAL A 207 -2.71 -3.77 -11.85
CA VAL A 207 -1.76 -4.84 -11.54
C VAL A 207 -1.70 -5.87 -12.65
N LYS A 208 -2.86 -6.26 -13.21
CA LYS A 208 -2.94 -7.22 -14.33
C LYS A 208 -2.21 -6.71 -15.56
N ALA A 209 -2.43 -5.46 -15.93
CA ALA A 209 -1.76 -4.88 -17.10
C ALA A 209 -0.24 -4.74 -16.90
N TYR A 210 0.22 -4.43 -15.69
CA TYR A 210 1.64 -4.46 -15.36
C TYR A 210 2.22 -5.87 -15.44
N ALA A 211 1.47 -6.88 -15.01
CA ALA A 211 1.88 -8.28 -15.15
C ALA A 211 1.90 -8.75 -16.60
N GLU A 212 0.96 -8.30 -17.43
CA GLU A 212 0.97 -8.54 -18.88
C GLU A 212 2.20 -7.91 -19.55
N GLN A 213 2.54 -6.67 -19.17
CA GLN A 213 3.76 -6.01 -19.62
C GLN A 213 5.01 -6.79 -19.21
N PHE A 214 5.06 -7.27 -17.96
CA PHE A 214 6.15 -8.12 -17.46
C PHE A 214 6.32 -9.39 -18.32
N VAL A 215 5.23 -10.09 -18.62
CA VAL A 215 5.26 -11.30 -19.47
C VAL A 215 5.69 -10.95 -20.90
N LYS A 216 5.17 -9.84 -21.46
CA LYS A 216 5.54 -9.37 -22.81
C LYS A 216 7.05 -9.12 -22.96
N HIS A 217 7.72 -8.73 -21.89
CA HIS A 217 9.17 -8.54 -21.86
C HIS A 217 9.94 -9.81 -21.46
N GLY A 218 9.32 -10.99 -21.50
CA GLY A 218 9.97 -12.29 -21.27
C GLY A 218 9.98 -12.74 -19.80
N GLY A 219 9.24 -12.08 -18.91
CA GLY A 219 9.04 -12.53 -17.53
C GLY A 219 8.14 -13.77 -17.48
N VAL A 220 8.33 -14.59 -16.45
CA VAL A 220 7.57 -15.82 -16.24
C VAL A 220 6.67 -15.67 -15.02
N ILE A 221 5.38 -16.00 -15.16
CA ILE A 221 4.45 -16.10 -14.03
C ILE A 221 4.14 -17.57 -13.79
N GLN A 222 4.41 -18.02 -12.56
CA GLN A 222 4.14 -19.38 -12.10
C GLN A 222 3.02 -19.36 -11.08
N LYS A 223 1.99 -20.18 -11.29
CA LYS A 223 0.91 -20.34 -10.31
C LYS A 223 1.30 -21.40 -9.30
N ALA A 224 1.59 -21.00 -8.07
CA ALA A 224 1.92 -21.89 -6.96
C ALA A 224 1.65 -21.20 -5.62
N GLU A 225 1.24 -21.99 -4.63
CA GLU A 225 1.13 -21.57 -3.23
C GLU A 225 2.41 -21.92 -2.48
N VAL A 226 3.16 -20.94 -2.00
CA VAL A 226 4.41 -21.13 -1.28
C VAL A 226 4.13 -21.41 0.19
N ARG A 227 4.68 -22.50 0.72
CA ARG A 227 4.47 -22.99 2.10
C ARG A 227 5.66 -22.82 3.02
N ALA A 228 6.87 -22.92 2.50
CA ALA A 228 8.08 -22.81 3.30
C ALA A 228 9.26 -22.29 2.46
N LEU A 229 10.21 -21.65 3.16
CA LEU A 229 11.49 -21.20 2.61
C LEU A 229 12.62 -21.83 3.40
N GLN A 230 13.69 -22.16 2.73
CA GLN A 230 14.91 -22.65 3.33
C GLN A 230 16.12 -21.95 2.71
N LYS A 231 16.95 -21.32 3.54
CA LYS A 231 18.21 -20.72 3.08
C LYS A 231 19.19 -21.82 2.75
N GLN A 232 19.85 -21.72 1.61
CA GLN A 232 20.86 -22.64 1.12
C GLN A 232 22.19 -21.87 0.93
N PRO A 233 23.35 -22.53 0.86
CA PRO A 233 24.63 -21.85 0.70
C PRO A 233 24.73 -20.96 -0.54
N GLN A 234 24.01 -21.29 -1.62
CA GLN A 234 24.06 -20.56 -2.91
C GLN A 234 22.75 -19.92 -3.31
N GLY A 235 21.76 -19.85 -2.41
CA GLY A 235 20.44 -19.28 -2.74
C GLY A 235 19.36 -19.72 -1.76
N TRP A 236 18.19 -19.98 -2.31
CA TRP A 236 16.98 -20.30 -1.57
C TRP A 236 16.26 -21.49 -2.18
N GLN A 237 15.78 -22.37 -1.32
CA GLN A 237 14.78 -23.36 -1.68
C GLN A 237 13.43 -22.88 -1.17
N TRP A 238 12.39 -22.96 -2.00
CA TRP A 238 11.02 -22.78 -1.57
C TRP A 238 10.19 -24.02 -1.92
N VAL A 239 9.18 -24.30 -1.11
CA VAL A 239 8.34 -25.49 -1.23
C VAL A 239 6.91 -25.05 -1.49
N ASP A 240 6.27 -25.65 -2.48
CA ASP A 240 4.86 -25.38 -2.81
C ASP A 240 3.87 -26.22 -2.00
N ALA A 241 2.57 -26.01 -2.22
CA ALA A 241 1.52 -26.76 -1.53
C ALA A 241 1.53 -28.28 -1.82
N ASN A 242 2.18 -28.71 -2.91
CA ASN A 242 2.34 -30.12 -3.29
C ASN A 242 3.61 -30.75 -2.69
N ALA A 243 4.27 -30.04 -1.79
CA ALA A 243 5.57 -30.42 -1.22
C ALA A 243 6.71 -30.52 -2.29
N SER A 244 6.54 -29.89 -3.45
CA SER A 244 7.57 -29.86 -4.49
C SER A 244 8.60 -28.77 -4.17
N PRO A 245 9.89 -29.11 -4.16
CA PRO A 245 10.96 -28.14 -3.93
C PRO A 245 11.29 -27.40 -5.21
N HIS A 246 11.49 -26.09 -5.10
CA HIS A 246 11.94 -25.19 -6.15
C HIS A 246 13.18 -24.44 -5.66
N TRP A 247 14.07 -24.08 -6.56
CA TRP A 247 15.29 -23.36 -6.22
C TRP A 247 15.33 -21.98 -6.86
N ALA A 248 15.90 -21.02 -6.12
CA ALA A 248 16.11 -19.67 -6.60
C ALA A 248 17.43 -19.10 -6.05
N PRO A 249 18.32 -18.56 -6.90
CA PRO A 249 19.57 -17.96 -6.39
C PRO A 249 19.29 -16.69 -5.57
N ASN A 250 18.26 -15.94 -5.94
CA ASN A 250 17.79 -14.74 -5.24
C ASN A 250 16.27 -14.80 -5.06
N LEU A 251 15.78 -14.31 -3.93
CA LEU A 251 14.37 -14.38 -3.57
C LEU A 251 13.89 -13.03 -3.04
N VAL A 252 12.72 -12.61 -3.51
CA VAL A 252 11.98 -11.46 -2.98
C VAL A 252 10.66 -11.95 -2.40
N VAL A 253 10.39 -11.63 -1.14
CA VAL A 253 9.11 -11.94 -0.49
C VAL A 253 8.22 -10.70 -0.54
N ALA A 254 7.17 -10.75 -1.35
CA ALA A 254 6.21 -9.66 -1.58
C ALA A 254 4.75 -10.14 -1.41
N LEU A 255 4.53 -11.07 -0.46
CA LEU A 255 3.24 -11.72 -0.20
C LEU A 255 2.26 -10.85 0.61
N GLY A 256 2.57 -9.55 0.80
CA GLY A 256 1.73 -8.66 1.59
C GLY A 256 1.46 -9.22 2.98
N PRO A 257 0.18 -9.31 3.41
CA PRO A 257 -0.18 -9.80 4.74
C PRO A 257 0.32 -11.21 5.08
N TRP A 258 0.57 -12.05 4.10
CA TRP A 258 1.03 -13.44 4.31
C TRP A 258 2.54 -13.59 4.47
N SER A 259 3.32 -12.51 4.26
CA SER A 259 4.79 -12.54 4.36
C SER A 259 5.27 -13.01 5.74
N GLU A 260 4.71 -12.44 6.81
CA GLU A 260 5.09 -12.82 8.18
C GLU A 260 4.80 -14.30 8.47
N SER A 261 3.63 -14.80 8.05
CA SER A 261 3.24 -16.20 8.27
C SER A 261 4.19 -17.16 7.56
N LEU A 262 4.59 -16.86 6.32
CA LEU A 262 5.55 -17.64 5.57
C LEU A 262 6.92 -17.64 6.26
N LEU A 263 7.43 -16.46 6.65
CA LEU A 263 8.73 -16.34 7.30
C LEU A 263 8.78 -17.10 8.64
N LYS A 264 7.73 -17.02 9.45
CA LYS A 264 7.59 -17.79 10.70
C LYS A 264 7.52 -19.29 10.44
N ALA A 265 6.72 -19.74 9.48
CA ALA A 265 6.61 -21.15 9.12
C ALA A 265 7.96 -21.72 8.62
N SER A 266 8.78 -20.88 8.02
CA SER A 266 10.09 -21.23 7.47
C SER A 266 11.20 -21.34 8.54
N GLN A 267 10.93 -20.96 9.79
CA GLN A 267 11.87 -21.00 10.91
C GLN A 267 13.22 -20.33 10.58
N LEU A 268 13.20 -19.26 9.84
CA LEU A 268 14.38 -18.49 9.46
C LEU A 268 14.99 -17.75 10.66
N PRO A 269 16.28 -17.39 10.62
CA PRO A 269 16.91 -16.56 11.64
C PRO A 269 16.13 -15.27 11.91
N SER A 270 16.24 -14.75 13.13
CA SER A 270 15.44 -13.58 13.59
C SER A 270 15.61 -12.32 12.74
N GLU A 271 16.71 -12.20 12.03
CA GLU A 271 16.98 -11.12 11.07
C GLU A 271 15.96 -11.04 9.91
N PHE A 272 15.29 -12.16 9.61
CA PHE A 272 14.23 -12.25 8.60
C PHE A 272 12.82 -12.07 9.19
N ASN A 273 12.69 -11.88 10.50
CA ASN A 273 11.37 -11.72 11.10
C ASN A 273 10.74 -10.39 10.70
N ALA A 274 9.54 -10.46 10.14
CA ALA A 274 8.69 -9.31 9.93
C ALA A 274 7.69 -9.22 11.10
N HIS A 275 7.65 -8.07 11.77
CA HIS A 275 6.63 -7.79 12.80
C HIS A 275 5.46 -7.06 12.14
N MET A 276 4.41 -7.80 11.82
CA MET A 276 3.24 -7.25 11.12
C MET A 276 1.99 -7.43 11.98
N ALA A 277 1.09 -6.46 11.91
CA ALA A 277 -0.28 -6.61 12.36
C ALA A 277 -1.22 -6.31 11.19
N PHE A 278 -2.43 -6.83 11.27
CA PHE A 278 -3.38 -6.71 10.18
C PHE A 278 -4.45 -5.70 10.51
N GLU A 279 -4.65 -4.76 9.59
CA GLU A 279 -5.85 -3.96 9.50
C GLU A 279 -6.72 -4.56 8.38
N ARG A 280 -7.97 -4.89 8.70
CA ARG A 280 -8.92 -5.35 7.70
C ARG A 280 -9.79 -4.20 7.25
N GLY A 281 -9.58 -3.72 6.04
CA GLY A 281 -10.47 -2.81 5.36
C GLY A 281 -11.71 -3.54 4.82
N TYR A 282 -12.84 -2.85 4.86
CA TYR A 282 -14.08 -3.28 4.23
C TYR A 282 -14.49 -2.22 3.22
N HIS A 283 -14.89 -2.63 2.04
CA HIS A 283 -15.45 -1.75 1.03
C HIS A 283 -16.81 -2.25 0.57
N ARG A 284 -17.66 -1.32 0.12
CA ARG A 284 -18.95 -1.61 -0.50
C ARG A 284 -19.02 -0.90 -1.83
N HIS A 285 -19.55 -1.57 -2.83
CA HIS A 285 -19.86 -1.00 -4.12
C HIS A 285 -21.33 -0.58 -4.13
N PHE A 286 -21.58 0.66 -4.47
CA PHE A 286 -22.92 1.18 -4.64
C PHE A 286 -23.14 1.48 -6.12
N LYS A 287 -24.31 1.09 -6.65
CA LYS A 287 -24.71 1.52 -7.97
C LYS A 287 -25.08 3.02 -7.89
N PRO A 288 -24.43 3.87 -8.69
CA PRO A 288 -24.78 5.30 -8.66
C PRO A 288 -26.22 5.52 -9.13
N VAL A 289 -26.88 6.51 -8.57
CA VAL A 289 -28.15 7.05 -9.10
C VAL A 289 -27.83 7.75 -10.40
N ALA A 290 -28.73 7.63 -11.38
CA ALA A 290 -28.55 8.29 -12.68
C ALA A 290 -28.33 9.80 -12.51
N GLY A 291 -27.28 10.33 -13.12
CA GLY A 291 -26.89 11.74 -13.03
C GLY A 291 -26.15 12.15 -11.76
N VAL A 292 -25.93 11.22 -10.80
CA VAL A 292 -25.20 11.49 -9.56
C VAL A 292 -23.83 10.81 -9.64
N THR A 293 -22.76 11.58 -9.76
CA THR A 293 -21.38 11.06 -9.80
C THR A 293 -20.47 11.94 -8.97
N LEU A 294 -19.52 11.33 -8.30
CA LEU A 294 -18.39 12.04 -7.68
C LEU A 294 -17.28 12.19 -8.72
N GLN A 295 -16.72 13.38 -8.79
CA GLN A 295 -15.62 13.69 -9.70
C GLN A 295 -14.27 13.26 -9.11
N ARG A 296 -14.18 13.18 -7.77
CA ARG A 296 -12.96 12.91 -7.01
C ARG A 296 -13.20 11.85 -5.93
N PRO A 297 -12.16 11.15 -5.48
CA PRO A 297 -12.17 10.40 -4.22
C PRO A 297 -12.48 11.34 -3.04
N VAL A 298 -13.27 10.85 -2.09
CA VAL A 298 -13.66 11.57 -0.88
C VAL A 298 -13.45 10.69 0.36
#